data_da13d9f59cde581eb03c18e42f8e97fa
#
_entry.id   da13d9f59cde581eb03c18e42f8e97fa
#
_cell.length_a   1.000
_cell.length_b   1.000
_cell.length_c   1.000
_cell.angle_alpha   90.00
_cell.angle_beta   90.00
_cell.angle_gamma   90.00
#
_symmetry.space_group_name_H-M   'P 1'
#
loop_
_entity.id
_entity.type
_entity.pdbx_description
1 polymer ?
#
loop_
_entity_poly.entity_id
_entity_poly.type
_entity_poly.pdbx_seq_one_letter_code
_entity_poly.pdbx_strand_id
1 'polypeptide(L)'
;MSDVAVDKHATSLVTNLIYQVNGVLPKDISLHHSLVNDLLMDSIELIDLLMCLEDIGVTVHESELTSELTVGDIVMHVESIH
;
A
#
# COMPACT_ATOMS: atom_id res chain seq x y z
N MET A 1 -22.69 -11.52 4.86
CA MET A 1 -22.14 -11.39 4.91
C MET A 1 -21.43 -10.99 5.00
N SER A 2 -20.92 -10.76 4.92
CA SER A 2 -20.28 -10.40 4.89
C SER A 2 -19.46 -10.12 5.18
N ASP A 3 -18.93 -10.02 5.10
CA ASP A 3 -18.07 -9.66 5.30
C ASP A 3 -17.37 -9.09 5.59
N VAL A 4 -17.25 -9.18 5.46
CA VAL A 4 -16.45 -8.66 5.70
C VAL A 4 -15.40 -7.88 6.34
N ALA A 5 -14.62 -8.15 7.01
CA ALA A 5 -13.61 -7.44 7.76
C ALA A 5 -12.50 -6.86 6.90
N VAL A 6 -12.23 -7.44 5.77
CA VAL A 6 -11.21 -6.96 4.84
C VAL A 6 -11.84 -6.44 3.58
N ASP A 7 -11.50 -5.21 3.23
CA ASP A 7 -11.97 -4.61 1.99
C ASP A 7 -11.11 -5.11 0.84
N LYS A 8 -11.60 -6.08 0.12
CA LYS A 8 -10.85 -6.69 -0.99
C LYS A 8 -10.56 -5.68 -2.09
N HIS A 9 -11.45 -4.72 -2.28
CA HIS A 9 -11.25 -3.69 -3.29
C HIS A 9 -10.04 -2.81 -2.92
N ALA A 10 -9.98 -2.36 -1.68
CA ALA A 10 -8.85 -1.54 -1.24
C ALA A 10 -7.56 -2.34 -1.30
N THR A 11 -7.58 -3.60 -0.89
CA THR A 11 -6.40 -4.45 -0.94
C THR A 11 -5.92 -4.62 -2.37
N SER A 12 -6.83 -4.91 -3.31
CA SER A 12 -6.46 -5.07 -4.71
C SER A 12 -5.88 -3.79 -5.28
N LEU A 13 -6.48 -2.66 -4.94
CA LEU A 13 -6.01 -1.37 -5.42
C LEU A 13 -4.57 -1.11 -4.96
N VAL A 14 -4.31 -1.31 -3.66
CA VAL A 14 -2.99 -1.05 -3.11
C VAL A 14 -1.95 -2.00 -3.68
N THR A 15 -2.26 -3.30 -3.75
CA THR A 15 -1.29 -4.27 -4.26
C THR A 15 -1.00 -4.03 -5.73
N ASN A 16 -1.99 -3.59 -6.51
CA ASN A 16 -1.77 -3.25 -7.91
C ASN A 16 -0.89 -2.01 -8.06
N LEU A 17 -1.06 -1.01 -7.19
CA LEU A 17 -0.19 0.17 -7.20
C LEU A 17 1.24 -0.20 -6.86
N ILE A 18 1.43 -1.08 -5.88
CA ILE A 18 2.76 -1.55 -5.51
C ILE A 18 3.38 -2.32 -6.67
N TYR A 19 2.59 -3.13 -7.36
CA TYR A 19 3.07 -3.85 -8.53
C TYR A 19 3.57 -2.87 -9.60
N GLN A 20 2.84 -1.80 -9.85
CA GLN A 20 3.23 -0.83 -10.87
C GLN A 20 4.54 -0.13 -10.50
N VAL A 21 4.76 0.12 -9.23
CA VAL A 21 5.93 0.86 -8.76
C VAL A 21 7.13 -0.06 -8.58
N ASN A 22 6.93 -1.24 -8.03
CA ASN A 22 8.02 -2.10 -7.57
C ASN A 22 8.17 -3.38 -8.39
N GLY A 23 7.10 -3.85 -9.02
CA GLY A 23 7.15 -5.07 -9.82
C GLY A 23 6.82 -6.34 -9.06
N VAL A 24 6.57 -6.26 -7.76
CA VAL A 24 6.17 -7.44 -6.99
C VAL A 24 4.73 -7.78 -7.35
N LEU A 25 4.48 -9.04 -7.69
CA LEU A 25 3.13 -9.46 -8.10
C LEU A 25 2.16 -9.36 -6.92
N PRO A 26 0.92 -8.92 -7.17
CA PRO A 26 -0.06 -8.79 -6.09
C PRO A 26 -0.26 -10.07 -5.28
N LYS A 27 -0.18 -11.24 -5.93
CA LYS A 27 -0.35 -12.51 -5.23
C LYS A 27 0.77 -12.78 -4.22
N ASP A 28 1.91 -12.10 -4.39
CA ASP A 28 3.06 -12.29 -3.51
C ASP A 28 3.13 -11.23 -2.42
N ILE A 29 2.16 -10.32 -2.38
CA ILE A 29 2.14 -9.24 -1.40
C ILE A 29 1.19 -9.59 -0.26
N SER A 30 1.72 -9.54 0.97
CA SER A 30 0.94 -9.79 2.18
C SER A 30 0.71 -8.47 2.91
N LEU A 31 -0.40 -8.39 3.64
CA LEU A 31 -0.73 -7.18 4.39
C LEU A 31 0.29 -6.85 5.48
N HIS A 32 1.00 -7.85 5.99
CA HIS A 32 2.02 -7.57 7.02
C HIS A 32 3.40 -7.34 6.45
N HIS A 33 3.57 -7.36 5.14
CA HIS A 33 4.87 -7.03 4.56
C HIS A 33 5.21 -5.57 4.81
N SER A 34 6.45 -5.32 5.27
CA SER A 34 6.99 -3.97 5.36
C SER A 34 7.39 -3.53 3.96
N LEU A 35 7.02 -2.32 3.59
CA LEU A 35 7.39 -1.81 2.27
C LEU A 35 8.90 -1.74 2.11
N VAL A 36 9.60 -1.36 3.19
CA VAL A 36 11.05 -1.18 3.15
C VAL A 36 11.78 -2.49 3.35
N ASN A 37 11.40 -3.27 4.39
CA ASN A 37 12.17 -4.45 4.78
C ASN A 37 11.82 -5.70 3.99
N ASP A 38 10.56 -5.85 3.61
CA ASP A 38 10.10 -7.07 2.94
C ASP A 38 10.01 -6.90 1.44
N LEU A 39 9.47 -5.79 0.98
CA LEU A 39 9.33 -5.51 -0.45
C LEU A 39 10.53 -4.77 -1.01
N LEU A 40 11.43 -4.33 -0.13
CA LEU A 40 12.71 -3.70 -0.51
C LEU A 40 12.51 -2.48 -1.40
N MET A 41 11.47 -1.71 -1.12
CA MET A 41 11.21 -0.49 -1.87
C MET A 41 12.22 0.59 -1.45
N ASP A 42 12.80 1.25 -2.45
CA ASP A 42 13.71 2.36 -2.15
C ASP A 42 12.93 3.67 -2.06
N SER A 43 13.65 4.76 -1.76
CA SER A 43 12.99 6.04 -1.53
C SER A 43 12.27 6.55 -2.77
N ILE A 44 12.78 6.25 -3.95
CA ILE A 44 12.13 6.70 -5.19
C ILE A 44 10.83 5.94 -5.38
N GLU A 45 10.84 4.64 -5.15
CA GLU A 45 9.64 3.83 -5.27
C GLU A 45 8.57 4.23 -4.25
N LEU A 46 9.00 4.55 -3.03
CA LEU A 46 8.07 4.99 -2.00
C LEU A 46 7.41 6.31 -2.39
N ILE A 47 8.17 7.24 -2.94
CA ILE A 47 7.62 8.52 -3.37
C ILE A 47 6.66 8.30 -4.54
N ASP A 48 7.01 7.43 -5.49
CA ASP A 48 6.11 7.10 -6.60
C ASP A 48 4.80 6.53 -6.08
N LEU A 49 4.88 5.65 -5.08
CA LEU A 49 3.67 5.07 -4.48
C LEU A 49 2.82 6.16 -3.83
N LEU A 50 3.45 7.09 -3.11
CA LEU A 50 2.71 8.20 -2.49
C LEU A 50 1.98 9.02 -3.55
N MET A 51 2.65 9.29 -4.67
CA MET A 51 2.04 10.06 -5.74
C MET A 51 0.85 9.33 -6.34
N CYS A 52 0.97 8.02 -6.53
CA CYS A 52 -0.14 7.22 -7.03
C CYS A 52 -1.32 7.24 -6.05
N LEU A 53 -1.03 7.19 -4.76
CA LEU A 53 -2.09 7.24 -3.75
C LEU A 53 -2.77 8.61 -3.75
N GLU A 54 -2.00 9.68 -3.91
CA GLU A 54 -2.57 11.02 -3.97
C GLU A 54 -3.51 11.17 -5.16
N ASP A 55 -3.19 10.52 -6.26
CA ASP A 55 -4.04 10.57 -7.45
C ASP A 55 -5.44 10.00 -7.20
N ILE A 56 -5.55 9.08 -6.27
CA ILE A 56 -6.85 8.48 -5.92
C ILE A 56 -7.42 9.06 -4.64
N GLY A 57 -6.84 10.18 -4.16
CA GLY A 57 -7.38 10.90 -3.00
C GLY A 57 -6.89 10.41 -1.66
N VAL A 58 -5.82 9.62 -1.63
CA VAL A 58 -5.28 9.07 -0.37
C VAL A 58 -3.97 9.77 -0.06
N THR A 59 -3.90 10.40 1.10
CA THR A 59 -2.68 11.09 1.53
C THR A 59 -2.00 10.32 2.65
N VAL A 60 -0.72 9.98 2.43
CA VAL A 60 0.13 9.37 3.44
C VAL A 60 1.31 10.30 3.64
N HIS A 61 1.57 10.69 4.87
CA HIS A 61 2.66 11.61 5.16
C HIS A 61 4.01 10.93 5.06
N GLU A 62 5.02 11.69 4.60
CA GLU A 62 6.37 11.14 4.47
C GLU A 62 6.90 10.62 5.80
N SER A 63 6.48 11.21 6.91
CA SER A 63 6.92 10.77 8.23
C SER A 63 6.45 9.35 8.56
N GLU A 64 5.46 8.85 7.84
CA GLU A 64 4.98 7.48 8.04
C GLU A 64 5.79 6.46 7.23
N LEU A 65 6.68 6.91 6.35
CA LEU A 65 7.48 6.03 5.50
C LEU A 65 8.68 5.49 6.26
N THR A 66 8.41 4.66 7.25
CA THR A 66 9.45 4.04 8.08
C THR A 66 9.49 2.56 7.77
N SER A 67 10.48 1.87 8.34
CA SER A 67 10.59 0.43 8.17
C SER A 67 9.42 -0.33 8.80
N GLU A 68 8.62 0.36 9.61
CA GLU A 68 7.46 -0.26 10.27
C GLU A 68 6.18 -0.13 9.45
N LEU A 69 6.19 0.69 8.40
CA LEU A 69 5.00 0.86 7.56
C LEU A 69 4.76 -0.40 6.75
N THR A 70 3.55 -0.94 6.86
CA THR A 70 3.18 -2.17 6.16
C THR A 70 2.17 -1.91 5.05
N VAL A 71 2.01 -2.91 4.18
CA VAL A 71 0.99 -2.86 3.14
C VAL A 71 -0.39 -2.67 3.78
N GLY A 72 -0.65 -3.36 4.90
CA GLY A 72 -1.92 -3.23 5.60
C GLY A 72 -2.19 -1.81 6.08
N ASP A 73 -1.14 -1.09 6.50
CA ASP A 73 -1.31 0.31 6.91
C ASP A 73 -1.79 1.16 5.75
N ILE A 74 -1.24 0.93 4.56
CA ILE A 74 -1.67 1.65 3.36
C ILE A 74 -3.11 1.30 3.02
N VAL A 75 -3.45 0.02 3.11
CA VAL A 75 -4.82 -0.43 2.85
C VAL A 75 -5.80 0.28 3.79
N MET A 76 -5.44 0.42 5.06
CA MET A 76 -6.29 1.11 6.03
C MET A 76 -6.49 2.57 5.65
N HIS A 77 -5.48 3.24 5.15
CA HIS A 77 -5.63 4.62 4.67
C HIS A 77 -6.63 4.69 3.52
N VAL A 78 -6.56 3.73 2.60
CA VAL A 78 -7.49 3.70 1.47
C VAL A 78 -8.92 3.44 1.95
N GLU A 79 -9.08 2.50 2.88
CA GLU A 79 -10.40 2.17 3.42
C GLU A 79 -11.05 3.34 4.13
N SER A 80 -10.26 4.16 4.80
CA SER A 80 -10.81 5.28 5.56
C SER A 80 -11.36 6.38 4.65
N ILE A 81 -10.97 6.39 3.38
CA ILE A 81 -11.43 7.38 2.40
C ILE A 81 -12.60 6.84 1.59
N HIS A 82 -12.57 5.57 1.31
CA HIS A 82 -13.60 4.89 0.54
C HIS A 82 -14.50 4.07 1.46
#